data_4b611e07ce4ba09d212a0d8080a72bb3
#
_entry.id   4b611e07ce4ba09d212a0d8080a72bb3
#
_cell.length_a   1.000
_cell.length_b   1.000
_cell.length_c   1.000
_cell.angle_alpha   90.00
_cell.angle_beta   90.00
_cell.angle_gamma   90.00
#
_symmetry.space_group_name_H-M   'P 1'
#
loop_
_entity.id
_entity.type
_entity.pdbx_description
1 polymer ?
#
loop_
_entity_poly.entity_id
_entity_poly.type
_entity_poly.pdbx_seq_one_letter_code
_entity_poly.pdbx_strand_id
1 'polypeptide(L)'
;MNEVAERSYIPALRTLIEMAKANNGAFKVALSISGVALEQLEIHAPAVIELLHELNATGCCEFLCEPYSHGLSSLKNETCFCEEVERMRVKIKDYFGQEPKVFRNSSLIYDNEIGGIVAGMGFKGMLAEGAKHVLGWKSPHYLYHCAENPNLKLLLRDFKLSDDISL
;
A
#
# COMPACT_ATOMS: atom_id res chain seq x y z
N MET A 1 4.79 20.54 0.46
CA MET A 1 5.18 19.35 1.23
C MET A 1 5.24 19.62 2.73
N ASN A 2 6.03 20.61 3.22
CA ASN A 2 6.16 20.91 4.66
C ASN A 2 4.85 21.19 5.37
N GLU A 3 4.00 22.04 4.82
CA GLU A 3 2.70 22.36 5.43
C GLU A 3 1.80 21.14 5.59
N VAL A 4 1.76 20.26 4.58
CA VAL A 4 1.00 19.00 4.66
C VAL A 4 1.61 18.05 5.68
N ALA A 5 2.94 17.98 5.74
CA ALA A 5 3.64 17.16 6.72
C ALA A 5 3.29 17.57 8.15
N GLU A 6 3.33 18.88 8.45
CA GLU A 6 3.04 19.41 9.78
C GLU A 6 1.55 19.27 10.17
N ARG A 7 0.64 19.49 9.22
CA ARG A 7 -0.82 19.47 9.49
C ARG A 7 -1.43 18.07 9.47
N SER A 8 -0.83 17.14 8.75
CA SER A 8 -1.42 15.82 8.51
C SER A 8 -0.48 14.67 8.86
N TYR A 9 0.67 14.53 8.17
CA TYR A 9 1.47 13.31 8.28
C TYR A 9 2.07 13.11 9.67
N ILE A 10 2.66 14.17 10.26
CA ILE A 10 3.29 14.09 11.57
C ILE A 10 2.26 13.77 12.67
N PRO A 11 1.12 14.47 12.79
CA PRO A 11 0.10 14.13 13.78
C PRO A 11 -0.46 12.73 13.61
N ALA A 12 -0.74 12.31 12.36
CA ALA A 12 -1.26 10.99 12.07
C ALA A 12 -0.27 9.88 12.47
N LEU A 13 1.01 10.01 12.10
CA LEU A 13 2.04 9.03 12.45
C LEU A 13 2.25 8.94 13.95
N ARG A 14 2.26 10.06 14.67
CA ARG A 14 2.35 10.04 16.14
C ARG A 14 1.18 9.29 16.78
N THR A 15 -0.04 9.54 16.30
CA THR A 15 -1.22 8.79 16.75
C THR A 15 -1.09 7.30 16.49
N LEU A 16 -0.63 6.89 15.29
CA LEU A 16 -0.43 5.48 14.95
C LEU A 16 0.64 4.82 15.84
N ILE A 17 1.73 5.53 16.13
CA ILE A 17 2.81 5.05 17.02
C ILE A 17 2.25 4.86 18.45
N GLU A 18 1.51 5.84 18.97
CA GLU A 18 0.86 5.76 20.27
C GLU A 18 -0.10 4.58 20.36
N MET A 19 -0.94 4.38 19.34
CA MET A 19 -1.86 3.24 19.25
C MET A 19 -1.11 1.91 19.21
N ALA A 20 -0.02 1.83 18.44
CA ALA A 20 0.81 0.62 18.37
C ALA A 20 1.41 0.27 19.74
N LYS A 21 1.93 1.29 20.46
CA LYS A 21 2.53 1.11 21.80
C LYS A 21 1.48 0.77 22.87
N ALA A 22 0.33 1.46 22.85
CA ALA A 22 -0.71 1.30 23.87
C ALA A 22 -1.45 -0.04 23.81
N ASN A 23 -1.49 -0.69 22.65
CA ASN A 23 -2.26 -1.92 22.44
C ASN A 23 -1.40 -3.20 22.46
N ASN A 24 -0.17 -3.16 22.98
CA ASN A 24 0.70 -4.34 23.14
C ASN A 24 0.82 -5.18 21.85
N GLY A 25 0.89 -4.53 20.68
CA GLY A 25 1.03 -5.20 19.39
C GLY A 25 -0.27 -5.76 18.80
N ALA A 26 -1.43 -5.57 19.43
CA ALA A 26 -2.72 -5.95 18.88
C ALA A 26 -3.18 -5.00 17.75
N PHE A 27 -2.80 -3.72 17.80
CA PHE A 27 -3.03 -2.78 16.72
C PHE A 27 -2.01 -3.01 15.60
N LYS A 28 -2.51 -3.17 14.38
CA LYS A 28 -1.67 -3.33 13.17
C LYS A 28 -2.12 -2.35 12.10
N VAL A 29 -1.17 -1.81 11.36
CA VAL A 29 -1.42 -0.88 10.27
C VAL A 29 -0.60 -1.26 9.04
N ALA A 30 -1.18 -1.06 7.86
CA ALA A 30 -0.48 -1.17 6.59
C ALA A 30 -0.40 0.20 5.91
N LEU A 31 0.79 0.58 5.46
CA LEU A 31 1.02 1.85 4.78
C LEU A 31 1.47 1.61 3.34
N SER A 32 0.90 2.37 2.40
CA SER A 32 1.31 2.44 1.00
C SER A 32 1.80 3.85 0.73
N ILE A 33 3.08 3.98 0.36
CA ILE A 33 3.74 5.27 0.10
C ILE A 33 4.62 5.06 -1.12
N SER A 34 4.42 5.83 -2.19
CA SER A 34 5.22 5.69 -3.41
C SER A 34 6.68 6.07 -3.20
N GLY A 35 7.56 5.51 -4.02
CA GLY A 35 8.99 5.81 -3.97
C GLY A 35 9.29 7.29 -4.17
N VAL A 36 8.60 7.92 -5.11
CA VAL A 36 8.71 9.38 -5.35
C VAL A 36 8.26 10.17 -4.12
N ALA A 37 7.19 9.75 -3.44
CA ALA A 37 6.75 10.42 -2.20
C ALA A 37 7.80 10.27 -1.10
N LEU A 38 8.41 9.11 -0.92
CA LEU A 38 9.49 8.90 0.04
C LEU A 38 10.70 9.82 -0.26
N GLU A 39 11.12 9.92 -1.54
CA GLU A 39 12.22 10.82 -1.94
C GLU A 39 11.90 12.29 -1.61
N GLN A 40 10.67 12.72 -1.88
CA GLN A 40 10.25 14.09 -1.56
C GLN A 40 10.15 14.34 -0.06
N LEU A 41 9.69 13.36 0.72
CA LEU A 41 9.63 13.47 2.18
C LEU A 41 11.04 13.54 2.79
N GLU A 42 11.98 12.77 2.27
CA GLU A 42 13.39 12.81 2.69
C GLU A 42 14.01 14.21 2.53
N ILE A 43 13.72 14.87 1.40
CA ILE A 43 14.26 16.22 1.10
C ILE A 43 13.52 17.32 1.86
N HIS A 44 12.20 17.26 1.91
CA HIS A 44 11.36 18.38 2.35
C HIS A 44 10.75 18.22 3.73
N ALA A 45 10.66 17.02 4.27
CA ALA A 45 10.04 16.74 5.55
C ALA A 45 10.67 15.50 6.24
N PRO A 46 12.00 15.54 6.52
CA PRO A 46 12.73 14.38 7.06
C PRO A 46 12.15 13.86 8.38
N ALA A 47 11.52 14.70 9.18
CA ALA A 47 10.83 14.30 10.41
C ALA A 47 9.73 13.25 10.15
N VAL A 48 9.10 13.23 8.97
CA VAL A 48 8.12 12.20 8.60
C VAL A 48 8.83 10.85 8.40
N ILE A 49 10.00 10.85 7.77
CA ILE A 49 10.81 9.63 7.58
C ILE A 49 11.25 9.05 8.93
N GLU A 50 11.67 9.91 9.88
CA GLU A 50 12.02 9.48 11.23
C GLU A 50 10.83 8.81 11.94
N LEU A 51 9.63 9.39 11.84
CA LEU A 51 8.42 8.81 12.40
C LEU A 51 8.01 7.51 11.72
N LEU A 52 8.21 7.37 10.41
CA LEU A 52 7.99 6.11 9.70
C LEU A 52 8.94 5.01 10.20
N HIS A 53 10.21 5.34 10.45
CA HIS A 53 11.15 4.41 11.08
C HIS A 53 10.75 4.05 12.52
N GLU A 54 10.28 5.02 13.31
CA GLU A 54 9.77 4.75 14.65
C GLU A 54 8.56 3.82 14.64
N LEU A 55 7.61 4.07 13.74
CA LEU A 55 6.43 3.19 13.56
C LEU A 55 6.85 1.79 13.10
N ASN A 56 7.79 1.69 12.16
CA ASN A 56 8.35 0.42 11.71
C ASN A 56 8.97 -0.38 12.87
N ALA A 57 9.73 0.30 13.73
CA ALA A 57 10.38 -0.33 14.88
C ALA A 57 9.41 -0.93 15.91
N THR A 58 8.14 -0.51 15.92
CA THR A 58 7.10 -1.12 16.78
C THR A 58 6.76 -2.55 16.36
N GLY A 59 7.09 -2.98 15.15
CA GLY A 59 6.66 -4.27 14.57
C GLY A 59 5.15 -4.34 14.28
N CYS A 60 4.45 -3.20 14.31
CA CYS A 60 3.01 -3.11 14.09
C CYS A 60 2.65 -2.51 12.72
N CYS A 61 3.65 -2.18 11.89
CA CYS A 61 3.47 -1.60 10.57
C CYS A 61 3.98 -2.53 9.47
N GLU A 62 3.19 -2.73 8.43
CA GLU A 62 3.58 -3.36 7.17
C GLU A 62 3.62 -2.30 6.06
N PHE A 63 4.72 -2.25 5.29
CA PHE A 63 4.78 -1.41 4.10
C PHE A 63 4.35 -2.21 2.88
N LEU A 64 3.32 -1.71 2.20
CA LEU A 64 2.82 -2.29 0.96
C LEU A 64 3.69 -1.86 -0.22
N CYS A 65 3.84 -2.74 -1.20
CA CYS A 65 4.46 -2.38 -2.47
C CYS A 65 3.45 -1.74 -3.40
N GLU A 66 3.88 -0.75 -4.16
CA GLU A 66 3.13 -0.11 -5.24
C GLU A 66 4.07 0.26 -6.39
N PRO A 67 3.59 0.71 -7.57
CA PRO A 67 4.46 1.27 -8.59
C PRO A 67 5.23 2.48 -8.03
N TYR A 68 6.54 2.53 -8.27
CA TYR A 68 7.46 3.50 -7.66
C TYR A 68 7.01 4.96 -7.83
N SER A 69 6.60 5.32 -9.04
CA SER A 69 6.13 6.66 -9.38
C SER A 69 4.62 6.85 -9.25
N HIS A 70 3.89 5.86 -8.74
CA HIS A 70 2.43 5.84 -8.70
C HIS A 70 1.79 6.06 -10.08
N GLY A 71 2.46 5.58 -11.12
CA GLY A 71 2.06 5.72 -12.51
C GLY A 71 1.03 4.68 -12.96
N LEU A 72 0.64 4.75 -14.23
CA LEU A 72 -0.35 3.86 -14.85
C LEU A 72 0.29 2.83 -15.80
N SER A 73 1.55 2.48 -15.57
CA SER A 73 2.31 1.51 -16.40
C SER A 73 1.64 0.14 -16.48
N SER A 74 0.93 -0.27 -15.42
CA SER A 74 0.17 -1.53 -15.38
C SER A 74 -0.88 -1.67 -16.50
N LEU A 75 -1.32 -0.56 -17.15
CA LEU A 75 -2.34 -0.59 -18.18
C LEU A 75 -1.80 -0.86 -19.59
N LYS A 76 -0.49 -0.65 -19.84
CA LYS A 76 0.04 -0.70 -21.21
C LYS A 76 1.47 -1.22 -21.36
N ASN A 77 2.25 -1.29 -20.30
CA ASN A 77 3.67 -1.62 -20.39
C ASN A 77 4.08 -2.49 -19.22
N GLU A 78 3.93 -3.81 -19.39
CA GLU A 78 4.29 -4.81 -18.38
C GLU A 78 5.75 -4.68 -17.93
N THR A 79 6.69 -4.50 -18.86
CA THR A 79 8.10 -4.37 -18.52
C THR A 79 8.34 -3.17 -17.58
N CYS A 80 7.85 -2.00 -17.96
CA CYS A 80 7.97 -0.80 -17.14
C CYS A 80 7.25 -0.97 -15.79
N PHE A 81 6.08 -1.62 -15.78
CA PHE A 81 5.35 -1.92 -14.54
C PHE A 81 6.17 -2.79 -13.60
N CYS A 82 6.75 -3.88 -14.11
CA CYS A 82 7.59 -4.77 -13.30
C CYS A 82 8.86 -4.06 -12.79
N GLU A 83 9.51 -3.23 -13.61
CA GLU A 83 10.66 -2.42 -13.19
C GLU A 83 10.31 -1.43 -12.06
N GLU A 84 9.18 -0.74 -12.16
CA GLU A 84 8.68 0.17 -11.12
C GLU A 84 8.40 -0.57 -9.80
N VAL A 85 7.77 -1.72 -9.88
CA VAL A 85 7.46 -2.55 -8.71
C VAL A 85 8.75 -3.07 -8.06
N GLU A 86 9.71 -3.54 -8.85
CA GLU A 86 10.98 -4.04 -8.30
C GLU A 86 11.81 -2.91 -7.67
N ARG A 87 11.84 -1.74 -8.31
CA ARG A 87 12.48 -0.55 -7.73
C ARG A 87 11.86 -0.18 -6.38
N MET A 88 10.53 -0.28 -6.26
CA MET A 88 9.83 -0.02 -5.00
C MET A 88 10.13 -1.06 -3.94
N ARG A 89 10.22 -2.34 -4.31
CA ARG A 89 10.60 -3.43 -3.41
C ARG A 89 11.98 -3.18 -2.78
N VAL A 90 12.97 -2.81 -3.60
CA VAL A 90 14.31 -2.44 -3.13
C VAL A 90 14.23 -1.23 -2.19
N LYS A 91 13.47 -0.19 -2.55
CA LYS A 91 13.32 1.00 -1.70
C LYS A 91 12.74 0.67 -0.32
N ILE A 92 11.70 -0.16 -0.25
CA ILE A 92 11.11 -0.60 1.03
C ILE A 92 12.12 -1.38 1.86
N LYS A 93 12.87 -2.28 1.22
CA LYS A 93 13.90 -3.06 1.90
C LYS A 93 15.01 -2.18 2.46
N ASP A 94 15.50 -1.23 1.68
CA ASP A 94 16.60 -0.33 2.09
C ASP A 94 16.17 0.62 3.21
N TYR A 95 14.92 1.13 3.16
CA TYR A 95 14.42 2.08 4.14
C TYR A 95 13.94 1.40 5.43
N PHE A 96 13.22 0.30 5.32
CA PHE A 96 12.48 -0.28 6.44
C PHE A 96 12.90 -1.71 6.79
N GLY A 97 13.80 -2.31 6.02
CA GLY A 97 14.24 -3.70 6.21
C GLY A 97 13.15 -4.74 5.93
N GLN A 98 12.03 -4.35 5.32
CA GLN A 98 10.90 -5.23 5.05
C GLN A 98 10.93 -5.79 3.62
N GLU A 99 10.47 -7.03 3.46
CA GLU A 99 10.13 -7.61 2.16
C GLU A 99 8.59 -7.53 1.99
N PRO A 100 8.07 -6.63 1.13
CA PRO A 100 6.64 -6.45 0.99
C PRO A 100 5.97 -7.69 0.40
N LYS A 101 4.87 -8.13 1.01
CA LYS A 101 4.11 -9.31 0.59
C LYS A 101 2.78 -8.96 -0.05
N VAL A 102 2.31 -7.75 0.18
CA VAL A 102 1.03 -7.23 -0.35
C VAL A 102 1.31 -6.09 -1.30
N PHE A 103 0.58 -6.10 -2.40
CA PHE A 103 0.68 -5.10 -3.45
C PHE A 103 -0.56 -4.21 -3.50
N ARG A 104 -0.37 -2.93 -3.80
CA ARG A 104 -1.43 -1.97 -4.06
C ARG A 104 -1.15 -1.24 -5.36
N ASN A 105 -1.94 -1.49 -6.40
CA ASN A 105 -1.75 -0.77 -7.65
C ASN A 105 -2.20 0.69 -7.54
N SER A 106 -1.67 1.55 -8.41
CA SER A 106 -2.12 2.93 -8.57
C SER A 106 -3.63 2.97 -8.76
N SER A 107 -4.31 3.85 -8.01
CA SER A 107 -5.77 3.98 -8.02
C SER A 107 -6.56 2.68 -7.80
N LEU A 108 -5.96 1.67 -7.16
CA LEU A 108 -6.54 0.34 -6.94
C LEU A 108 -6.99 -0.37 -8.23
N ILE A 109 -6.41 0.00 -9.37
CA ILE A 109 -6.70 -0.61 -10.67
C ILE A 109 -6.36 -2.09 -10.62
N TYR A 110 -7.31 -2.89 -11.03
CA TYR A 110 -7.20 -4.34 -11.07
C TYR A 110 -7.93 -4.90 -12.28
N ASP A 111 -7.29 -5.85 -12.93
CA ASP A 111 -7.90 -6.88 -13.75
C ASP A 111 -7.15 -8.22 -13.53
N ASN A 112 -7.60 -9.29 -14.17
CA ASN A 112 -6.99 -10.61 -13.95
C ASN A 112 -5.57 -10.70 -14.51
N GLU A 113 -5.27 -10.01 -15.62
CA GLU A 113 -3.93 -9.96 -16.23
C GLU A 113 -2.93 -9.28 -15.29
N ILE A 114 -3.26 -8.10 -14.76
CA ILE A 114 -2.46 -7.41 -13.73
C ILE A 114 -2.29 -8.32 -12.51
N GLY A 115 -3.36 -8.97 -12.07
CA GLY A 115 -3.30 -9.92 -10.96
C GLY A 115 -2.36 -11.09 -11.23
N GLY A 116 -2.35 -11.63 -12.45
CA GLY A 116 -1.43 -12.68 -12.89
C GLY A 116 0.04 -12.23 -12.84
N ILE A 117 0.34 -11.02 -13.35
CA ILE A 117 1.68 -10.42 -13.31
C ILE A 117 2.15 -10.25 -11.85
N VAL A 118 1.31 -9.62 -11.00
CA VAL A 118 1.61 -9.39 -9.58
C VAL A 118 1.85 -10.71 -8.83
N ALA A 119 1.04 -11.73 -9.10
CA ALA A 119 1.24 -13.07 -8.55
C ALA A 119 2.58 -13.69 -9.02
N GLY A 120 2.93 -13.52 -10.30
CA GLY A 120 4.21 -13.95 -10.89
C GLY A 120 5.41 -13.29 -10.22
N MET A 121 5.28 -12.06 -9.74
CA MET A 121 6.29 -11.35 -8.96
C MET A 121 6.38 -11.83 -7.50
N GLY A 122 5.56 -12.80 -7.08
CA GLY A 122 5.66 -13.46 -5.76
C GLY A 122 4.84 -12.81 -4.64
N PHE A 123 4.02 -11.81 -4.93
CA PHE A 123 3.10 -11.24 -3.93
C PHE A 123 2.03 -12.24 -3.50
N LYS A 124 1.57 -12.12 -2.26
CA LYS A 124 0.57 -13.01 -1.64
C LYS A 124 -0.82 -12.37 -1.56
N GLY A 125 -0.87 -11.07 -1.57
CA GLY A 125 -2.11 -10.31 -1.55
C GLY A 125 -2.03 -9.05 -2.39
N MET A 126 -3.20 -8.58 -2.83
CA MET A 126 -3.33 -7.34 -3.57
C MET A 126 -4.58 -6.60 -3.11
N LEU A 127 -4.45 -5.28 -2.93
CA LEU A 127 -5.58 -4.41 -2.71
C LEU A 127 -6.18 -4.00 -4.06
N ALA A 128 -7.49 -4.09 -4.18
CA ALA A 128 -8.22 -3.73 -5.39
C ALA A 128 -9.50 -2.97 -5.07
N GLU A 129 -10.00 -2.21 -6.04
CA GLU A 129 -11.30 -1.53 -5.91
C GLU A 129 -12.44 -2.54 -5.91
N GLY A 130 -13.32 -2.43 -4.92
CA GLY A 130 -14.53 -3.25 -4.81
C GLY A 130 -15.66 -2.73 -5.71
N ALA A 131 -15.42 -2.60 -7.01
CA ALA A 131 -16.33 -1.99 -7.96
C ALA A 131 -17.70 -2.70 -8.00
N LYS A 132 -18.77 -2.02 -7.59
CA LYS A 132 -20.11 -2.58 -7.45
C LYS A 132 -20.65 -3.21 -8.74
N HIS A 133 -20.33 -2.64 -9.90
CA HIS A 133 -20.77 -3.17 -11.18
C HIS A 133 -20.10 -4.51 -11.55
N VAL A 134 -18.92 -4.81 -10.98
CA VAL A 134 -18.22 -6.08 -11.14
C VAL A 134 -18.69 -7.08 -10.10
N LEU A 135 -18.82 -6.65 -8.84
CA LEU A 135 -19.23 -7.52 -7.74
C LEU A 135 -20.70 -7.92 -7.83
N GLY A 136 -21.57 -7.06 -8.41
CA GLY A 136 -23.02 -7.27 -8.46
C GLY A 136 -23.59 -7.32 -7.04
N TRP A 137 -24.13 -8.49 -6.66
CA TRP A 137 -24.70 -8.73 -5.34
C TRP A 137 -23.68 -9.18 -4.27
N LYS A 138 -22.44 -9.47 -4.68
CA LYS A 138 -21.39 -9.92 -3.77
C LYS A 138 -20.87 -8.77 -2.91
N SER A 139 -20.48 -9.09 -1.67
CA SER A 139 -19.93 -8.11 -0.74
C SER A 139 -18.43 -7.91 -0.93
N PRO A 140 -17.88 -6.69 -0.84
CA PRO A 140 -16.45 -6.45 -0.80
C PRO A 140 -15.77 -6.98 0.47
N HIS A 141 -16.54 -7.35 1.50
CA HIS A 141 -16.03 -7.82 2.79
C HIS A 141 -15.53 -9.27 2.80
N TYR A 142 -15.66 -9.98 1.69
CA TYR A 142 -15.08 -11.33 1.56
C TYR A 142 -13.66 -11.27 1.01
N LEU A 143 -12.89 -12.30 1.37
CA LEU A 143 -11.59 -12.53 0.75
C LEU A 143 -11.79 -13.19 -0.61
N TYR A 144 -11.31 -12.52 -1.65
CA TYR A 144 -11.31 -13.02 -3.02
C TYR A 144 -9.92 -13.56 -3.41
N HIS A 145 -9.81 -14.06 -4.62
CA HIS A 145 -8.54 -14.46 -5.22
C HIS A 145 -8.51 -14.10 -6.70
N CYS A 146 -7.31 -13.94 -7.23
CA CYS A 146 -7.11 -13.71 -8.65
C CYS A 146 -7.53 -14.95 -9.45
N ALA A 147 -8.24 -14.76 -10.56
CA ALA A 147 -8.66 -15.86 -11.42
C ALA A 147 -7.48 -16.55 -12.13
N GLU A 148 -6.47 -15.77 -12.53
CA GLU A 148 -5.25 -16.28 -13.18
C GLU A 148 -4.34 -17.04 -12.19
N ASN A 149 -4.35 -16.65 -10.92
CA ASN A 149 -3.54 -17.29 -9.89
C ASN A 149 -4.23 -17.28 -8.53
N PRO A 150 -4.87 -18.38 -8.11
CA PRO A 150 -5.62 -18.45 -6.84
C PRO A 150 -4.78 -18.23 -5.58
N ASN A 151 -3.45 -18.28 -5.67
CA ASN A 151 -2.57 -18.01 -4.54
C ASN A 151 -2.49 -16.52 -4.20
N LEU A 152 -2.79 -15.61 -5.16
CA LEU A 152 -2.91 -14.19 -4.91
C LEU A 152 -4.29 -13.90 -4.31
N LYS A 153 -4.31 -13.46 -3.06
CA LYS A 153 -5.53 -13.03 -2.37
C LYS A 153 -5.85 -11.59 -2.70
N LEU A 154 -7.14 -11.29 -2.90
CA LEU A 154 -7.62 -9.95 -3.20
C LEU A 154 -8.42 -9.43 -2.00
N LEU A 155 -8.01 -8.29 -1.50
CA LEU A 155 -8.69 -7.51 -0.47
C LEU A 155 -9.34 -6.31 -1.16
N LEU A 156 -10.66 -6.28 -1.15
CA LEU A 156 -11.42 -5.27 -1.87
C LEU A 156 -11.71 -4.07 -0.97
N ARG A 157 -11.58 -2.86 -1.53
CA ARG A 157 -11.97 -1.64 -0.85
C ARG A 157 -13.48 -1.65 -0.61
N ASP A 158 -13.90 -1.42 0.61
CA ASP A 158 -15.26 -0.97 0.89
C ASP A 158 -15.34 0.53 0.62
N PHE A 159 -15.82 0.91 -0.57
CA PHE A 159 -15.86 2.31 -0.99
C PHE A 159 -16.73 3.16 -0.05
N LYS A 160 -17.85 2.61 0.45
CA LYS A 160 -18.77 3.34 1.32
C LYS A 160 -18.10 3.70 2.66
N LEU A 161 -17.52 2.72 3.35
CA LEU A 161 -16.79 2.97 4.60
C LEU A 161 -15.58 3.86 4.38
N SER A 162 -14.87 3.69 3.26
CA SER A 162 -13.72 4.52 2.93
C SER A 162 -14.10 5.98 2.69
N ASP A 163 -15.20 6.21 1.99
CA ASP A 163 -15.70 7.56 1.70
C ASP A 163 -16.26 8.22 2.96
N ASP A 164 -16.96 7.47 3.84
CA ASP A 164 -17.44 7.96 5.14
C ASP A 164 -16.29 8.44 6.08
N ILE A 165 -15.06 7.94 5.87
CA ILE A 165 -13.87 8.36 6.64
C ILE A 165 -13.15 9.52 5.96
N SER A 166 -13.12 9.57 4.63
CA SER A 166 -12.27 10.50 3.86
C SER A 166 -12.98 11.78 3.43
N LEU A 167 -14.31 11.85 3.49
CA LEU A 167 -15.13 12.98 3.11
C LEU A 167 -15.92 13.56 4.31
#